data_6f3e93fece33667d481d09ad5d5a4706
#
_entry.id   6f3e93fece33667d481d09ad5d5a4706
#
_cell.length_a   1.000
_cell.length_b   1.000
_cell.length_c   1.000
_cell.angle_alpha   90.00
_cell.angle_beta   90.00
_cell.angle_gamma   90.00
#
_symmetry.space_group_name_H-M   'P 1'
#
loop_
_entity.id
_entity.type
_entity.pdbx_description
1 polymer ?
#
loop_
_entity_poly.entity_id
_entity_poly.type
_entity_poly.pdbx_seq_one_letter_code
_entity_poly.pdbx_strand_id
1 'polypeptide(L)'
;AQYALINPDIHKQEYLKYLKTYALYHVDFSDADLIYSDAFTSKSIEYLSYYRNPQLPKPLLEKEFQSAIDSILNKAKVNDIVYKHIVEYLLDGFKKFGFDNVISYIIDNYVIADEICLDEKLETALERRINQNKLFKPGFIVPDIEMKDSSGSIVKLSNINAENTLIIFYASWCPHCKDMLPQIYNLYKNQKDKKFEVLA
;
A
#
# COMPACT_ATOMS: atom_id res chain seq x y z
N ALA A 1 -5.61 31.50 -27.10
CA ALA A 1 -4.17 31.73 -27.33
C ALA A 1 -3.58 32.88 -26.47
N GLN A 2 -4.33 33.95 -26.17
CA GLN A 2 -3.83 35.08 -25.36
C GLN A 2 -3.72 34.77 -23.85
N TYR A 3 -4.56 33.88 -23.31
CA TYR A 3 -4.50 33.49 -21.87
C TYR A 3 -3.26 32.68 -21.50
N ALA A 4 -2.69 31.92 -22.46
CA ALA A 4 -1.48 31.11 -22.23
C ALA A 4 -0.23 31.93 -21.93
N LEU A 5 -0.22 33.22 -22.32
CA LEU A 5 0.90 34.13 -22.13
C LEU A 5 0.93 34.83 -20.77
N ILE A 6 -0.18 34.76 -19.96
CA ILE A 6 -0.29 35.56 -18.75
C ILE A 6 0.19 34.77 -17.50
N ASN A 7 -0.01 33.48 -17.45
CA ASN A 7 0.57 32.62 -16.38
C ASN A 7 0.51 31.12 -16.75
N PRO A 8 1.63 30.53 -17.20
CA PRO A 8 1.68 29.13 -17.63
C PRO A 8 1.33 28.13 -16.52
N ASP A 9 1.53 28.47 -15.25
CA ASP A 9 1.25 27.57 -14.14
C ASP A 9 -0.25 27.51 -13.81
N ILE A 10 -0.96 28.64 -13.91
CA ILE A 10 -2.42 28.68 -13.75
C ILE A 10 -3.07 27.86 -14.86
N HIS A 11 -2.61 28.02 -16.09
CA HIS A 11 -3.13 27.25 -17.24
C HIS A 11 -2.90 25.75 -17.09
N LYS A 12 -1.76 25.35 -16.55
CA LYS A 12 -1.44 23.95 -16.30
C LYS A 12 -2.35 23.34 -15.21
N GLN A 13 -2.62 24.07 -14.14
CA GLN A 13 -3.51 23.62 -13.06
C GLN A 13 -4.97 23.52 -13.53
N GLU A 14 -5.47 24.51 -14.27
CA GLU A 14 -6.81 24.48 -14.84
C GLU A 14 -6.97 23.34 -15.85
N TYR A 15 -5.98 23.11 -16.69
CA TYR A 15 -5.96 22.01 -17.63
C TYR A 15 -5.94 20.65 -16.92
N LEU A 16 -5.12 20.50 -15.87
CA LEU A 16 -5.09 19.29 -15.08
C LEU A 16 -6.43 19.03 -14.37
N LYS A 17 -7.08 20.07 -13.85
CA LYS A 17 -8.43 19.98 -13.28
C LYS A 17 -9.45 19.53 -14.32
N TYR A 18 -9.37 20.07 -15.52
CA TYR A 18 -10.21 19.65 -16.64
C TYR A 18 -10.00 18.16 -16.97
N LEU A 19 -8.75 17.71 -17.09
CA LEU A 19 -8.44 16.31 -17.34
C LEU A 19 -8.97 15.38 -16.23
N LYS A 20 -8.75 15.72 -14.98
CA LYS A 20 -9.28 14.97 -13.82
C LYS A 20 -10.82 14.86 -13.87
N THR A 21 -11.50 15.85 -14.41
CA THR A 21 -12.97 15.86 -14.49
C THR A 21 -13.50 15.09 -15.69
N TYR A 22 -12.86 15.23 -16.86
CA TYR A 22 -13.47 14.82 -18.13
C TYR A 22 -12.78 13.64 -18.82
N ALA A 23 -11.54 13.27 -18.45
CA ALA A 23 -10.78 12.25 -19.19
C ALA A 23 -11.46 10.86 -19.26
N LEU A 24 -12.27 10.52 -18.24
CA LEU A 24 -12.99 9.25 -18.22
C LEU A 24 -14.32 9.26 -18.98
N TYR A 25 -14.77 10.40 -19.50
CA TYR A 25 -16.04 10.48 -20.25
C TYR A 25 -15.98 9.85 -21.65
N HIS A 26 -14.79 9.66 -22.17
CA HIS A 26 -14.57 9.09 -23.50
C HIS A 26 -14.36 7.57 -23.49
N VAL A 27 -14.54 6.93 -22.34
CA VAL A 27 -14.44 5.47 -22.20
C VAL A 27 -15.83 4.92 -21.90
N ASP A 28 -16.27 3.96 -22.69
CA ASP A 28 -17.51 3.25 -22.43
C ASP A 28 -17.26 2.10 -21.45
N PHE A 29 -17.51 2.36 -20.19
CA PHE A 29 -17.38 1.35 -19.13
C PHE A 29 -18.51 0.30 -19.16
N SER A 30 -19.53 0.45 -20.00
CA SER A 30 -20.58 -0.56 -20.18
C SER A 30 -20.21 -1.65 -21.19
N ASP A 31 -19.22 -1.39 -22.04
CA ASP A 31 -18.77 -2.33 -23.07
C ASP A 31 -17.77 -3.35 -22.48
N ALA A 32 -18.29 -4.55 -22.17
CA ALA A 32 -17.48 -5.63 -21.63
C ALA A 32 -16.42 -6.19 -22.61
N ASP A 33 -16.61 -6.03 -23.92
CA ASP A 33 -15.66 -6.55 -24.90
C ASP A 33 -14.33 -5.80 -24.87
N LEU A 34 -14.31 -4.58 -24.35
CA LEU A 34 -13.10 -3.78 -24.18
C LEU A 34 -12.10 -4.39 -23.17
N ILE A 35 -12.50 -5.36 -22.32
CA ILE A 35 -11.56 -6.07 -21.44
C ILE A 35 -10.51 -6.88 -22.22
N TYR A 36 -10.81 -7.26 -23.46
CA TYR A 36 -9.89 -7.99 -24.36
C TYR A 36 -8.91 -7.05 -25.08
N SER A 37 -8.97 -5.77 -24.78
CA SER A 37 -8.08 -4.73 -25.30
C SER A 37 -7.31 -4.04 -24.17
N ASP A 38 -6.45 -3.10 -24.50
CA ASP A 38 -5.76 -2.24 -23.51
C ASP A 38 -6.56 -0.98 -23.13
N ALA A 39 -7.80 -0.84 -23.58
CA ALA A 39 -8.58 0.38 -23.42
C ALA A 39 -8.73 0.79 -21.95
N PHE A 40 -9.16 -0.13 -21.07
CA PHE A 40 -9.33 0.15 -19.66
C PHE A 40 -8.00 0.31 -18.93
N THR A 41 -7.00 -0.54 -19.24
CA THR A 41 -5.69 -0.52 -18.58
C THR A 41 -4.92 0.73 -18.94
N SER A 42 -4.83 1.08 -20.24
CA SER A 42 -4.19 2.29 -20.73
C SER A 42 -4.87 3.54 -20.17
N LYS A 43 -6.21 3.59 -20.17
CA LYS A 43 -6.95 4.74 -19.63
C LYS A 43 -6.78 4.87 -18.11
N SER A 44 -6.74 3.78 -17.38
CA SER A 44 -6.49 3.79 -15.92
C SER A 44 -5.10 4.35 -15.61
N ILE A 45 -4.07 3.91 -16.33
CA ILE A 45 -2.70 4.44 -16.17
C ILE A 45 -2.66 5.94 -16.50
N GLU A 46 -3.24 6.33 -17.64
CA GLU A 46 -3.33 7.74 -18.04
C GLU A 46 -3.98 8.58 -16.95
N TYR A 47 -5.13 8.14 -16.45
CA TYR A 47 -5.89 8.87 -15.44
C TYR A 47 -5.13 8.97 -14.11
N LEU A 48 -4.51 7.88 -13.64
CA LEU A 48 -3.64 7.88 -12.47
C LEU A 48 -2.46 8.85 -12.62
N SER A 49 -1.94 9.03 -13.84
CA SER A 49 -0.84 9.96 -14.11
C SER A 49 -1.18 11.42 -13.79
N TYR A 50 -2.45 11.81 -13.88
CA TYR A 50 -2.92 13.16 -13.52
C TYR A 50 -2.89 13.45 -12.01
N TYR A 51 -2.80 12.41 -11.19
CA TYR A 51 -2.71 12.49 -9.73
C TYR A 51 -1.28 12.25 -9.22
N ARG A 52 -0.38 11.87 -10.13
CA ARG A 52 1.03 11.65 -9.79
C ARG A 52 1.75 12.97 -9.55
N ASN A 53 2.18 13.20 -8.31
CA ASN A 53 3.08 14.30 -7.97
C ASN A 53 4.35 13.74 -7.34
N PRO A 54 5.51 13.76 -8.04
CA PRO A 54 6.77 13.22 -7.55
C PRO A 54 7.35 13.95 -6.33
N GLN A 55 6.86 15.15 -6.04
CA GLN A 55 7.31 15.96 -4.90
C GLN A 55 6.58 15.60 -3.59
N LEU A 56 5.46 14.87 -3.68
CA LEU A 56 4.72 14.47 -2.49
C LEU A 56 5.38 13.28 -1.79
N PRO A 57 5.43 13.29 -0.45
CA PRO A 57 5.73 12.10 0.33
C PRO A 57 4.76 10.97 -0.01
N LYS A 58 5.25 9.72 0.04
CA LYS A 58 4.47 8.54 -0.35
C LYS A 58 3.06 8.48 0.29
N PRO A 59 2.84 8.76 1.59
CA PRO A 59 1.50 8.71 2.18
C PRO A 59 0.51 9.73 1.59
N LEU A 60 1.00 10.89 1.16
CA LEU A 60 0.16 11.90 0.50
C LEU A 60 -0.11 11.53 -0.96
N LEU A 61 0.88 10.98 -1.66
CA LEU A 61 0.69 10.46 -3.01
C LEU A 61 -0.32 9.32 -3.05
N GLU A 62 -0.31 8.44 -2.05
CA GLU A 62 -1.29 7.36 -1.91
C GLU A 62 -2.72 7.90 -1.75
N LYS A 63 -2.93 9.01 -1.05
CA LYS A 63 -4.24 9.68 -0.96
C LYS A 63 -4.70 10.26 -2.29
N GLU A 64 -3.78 10.84 -3.06
CA GLU A 64 -4.11 11.31 -4.42
C GLU A 64 -4.56 10.15 -5.31
N PHE A 65 -3.86 9.02 -5.24
CA PHE A 65 -4.26 7.82 -5.99
C PHE A 65 -5.62 7.26 -5.54
N GLN A 66 -5.96 7.30 -4.25
CA GLN A 66 -7.29 6.90 -3.78
C GLN A 66 -8.39 7.71 -4.47
N SER A 67 -8.23 9.02 -4.59
CA SER A 67 -9.20 9.89 -5.30
C SER A 67 -9.34 9.54 -6.79
N ALA A 68 -8.24 9.15 -7.44
CA ALA A 68 -8.28 8.70 -8.82
C ALA A 68 -9.00 7.35 -8.96
N ILE A 69 -8.73 6.42 -8.04
CA ILE A 69 -9.33 5.09 -7.98
C ILE A 69 -10.84 5.20 -7.80
N ASP A 70 -11.31 6.07 -6.89
CA ASP A 70 -12.73 6.32 -6.69
C ASP A 70 -13.42 6.75 -7.99
N SER A 71 -12.76 7.64 -8.74
CA SER A 71 -13.30 8.12 -10.02
C SER A 71 -13.39 7.03 -11.07
N ILE A 72 -12.38 6.15 -11.16
CA ILE A 72 -12.33 5.04 -12.11
C ILE A 72 -13.36 3.96 -11.72
N LEU A 73 -13.30 3.49 -10.48
CA LEU A 73 -14.09 2.34 -10.04
C LEU A 73 -15.59 2.68 -9.97
N ASN A 74 -15.96 3.89 -9.52
CA ASN A 74 -17.36 4.31 -9.53
C ASN A 74 -17.96 4.38 -10.95
N LYS A 75 -17.16 4.66 -11.97
CA LYS A 75 -17.62 4.56 -13.37
C LYS A 75 -17.69 3.12 -13.87
N ALA A 76 -16.76 2.28 -13.44
CA ALA A 76 -16.70 0.88 -13.82
C ALA A 76 -17.87 0.03 -13.26
N LYS A 77 -18.46 0.44 -12.13
CA LYS A 77 -19.63 -0.24 -11.50
C LYS A 77 -20.85 -0.38 -12.40
N VAL A 78 -20.90 0.26 -13.56
CA VAL A 78 -21.97 0.09 -14.54
C VAL A 78 -21.99 -1.32 -15.16
N ASN A 79 -20.87 -2.04 -15.12
CA ASN A 79 -20.73 -3.39 -15.63
C ASN A 79 -19.80 -4.22 -14.73
N ASP A 80 -20.31 -5.30 -14.15
CA ASP A 80 -19.61 -6.12 -13.16
C ASP A 80 -18.34 -6.77 -13.72
N ILE A 81 -18.32 -7.16 -14.99
CA ILE A 81 -17.17 -7.77 -15.66
C ILE A 81 -16.04 -6.73 -15.80
N VAL A 82 -16.40 -5.54 -16.28
CA VAL A 82 -15.46 -4.41 -16.42
C VAL A 82 -14.94 -3.98 -15.06
N TYR A 83 -15.84 -3.88 -14.09
CA TYR A 83 -15.50 -3.49 -12.72
C TYR A 83 -14.49 -4.43 -12.10
N LYS A 84 -14.77 -5.75 -12.13
CA LYS A 84 -13.83 -6.77 -11.64
C LYS A 84 -12.47 -6.69 -12.35
N HIS A 85 -12.48 -6.61 -13.67
CA HIS A 85 -11.26 -6.51 -14.48
C HIS A 85 -10.38 -5.32 -14.07
N ILE A 86 -10.98 -4.14 -13.87
CA ILE A 86 -10.23 -2.94 -13.48
C ILE A 86 -9.75 -3.03 -12.04
N VAL A 87 -10.55 -3.56 -11.11
CA VAL A 87 -10.14 -3.79 -9.71
C VAL A 87 -8.90 -4.68 -9.66
N GLU A 88 -8.92 -5.83 -10.35
CA GLU A 88 -7.80 -6.78 -10.40
C GLU A 88 -6.55 -6.14 -11.01
N TYR A 89 -6.71 -5.38 -12.08
CA TYR A 89 -5.62 -4.65 -12.73
C TYR A 89 -4.96 -3.62 -11.81
N LEU A 90 -5.77 -2.81 -11.11
CA LEU A 90 -5.27 -1.81 -10.16
C LEU A 90 -4.55 -2.45 -8.98
N LEU A 91 -5.11 -3.52 -8.41
CA LEU A 91 -4.49 -4.27 -7.32
C LEU A 91 -3.12 -4.84 -7.72
N ASP A 92 -3.02 -5.48 -8.90
CA ASP A 92 -1.76 -6.02 -9.40
C ASP A 92 -0.73 -4.91 -9.67
N GLY A 93 -1.16 -3.80 -10.25
CA GLY A 93 -0.32 -2.64 -10.52
C GLY A 93 0.24 -2.03 -9.22
N PHE A 94 -0.60 -1.68 -8.28
CA PHE A 94 -0.15 -1.08 -7.02
C PHE A 94 0.68 -2.04 -6.17
N LYS A 95 0.44 -3.36 -6.27
CA LYS A 95 1.26 -4.40 -5.64
C LYS A 95 2.70 -4.40 -6.20
N LYS A 96 2.86 -4.31 -7.52
CA LYS A 96 4.18 -4.26 -8.16
C LYS A 96 5.01 -3.05 -7.70
N PHE A 97 4.36 -1.93 -7.46
CA PHE A 97 5.00 -0.68 -7.03
C PHE A 97 5.03 -0.48 -5.51
N GLY A 98 4.50 -1.41 -4.74
CA GLY A 98 4.58 -1.39 -3.27
C GLY A 98 3.71 -0.33 -2.59
N PHE A 99 2.56 0.07 -3.17
CA PHE A 99 1.62 1.01 -2.60
C PHE A 99 0.59 0.32 -1.68
N ASP A 100 1.05 -0.14 -0.52
CA ASP A 100 0.27 -1.00 0.37
C ASP A 100 -0.99 -0.34 0.94
N ASN A 101 -0.95 0.96 1.24
CA ASN A 101 -2.13 1.68 1.72
C ASN A 101 -3.19 1.83 0.62
N VAL A 102 -2.76 1.95 -0.64
CA VAL A 102 -3.70 1.98 -1.79
C VAL A 102 -4.34 0.62 -1.99
N ILE A 103 -3.56 -0.46 -1.88
CA ILE A 103 -4.09 -1.83 -1.95
C ILE A 103 -5.13 -2.06 -0.86
N SER A 104 -4.79 -1.73 0.41
CA SER A 104 -5.73 -1.85 1.53
C SER A 104 -7.00 -1.04 1.28
N TYR A 105 -6.86 0.18 0.74
CA TYR A 105 -7.99 1.04 0.41
C TYR A 105 -8.94 0.41 -0.63
N ILE A 106 -8.39 -0.14 -1.72
CA ILE A 106 -9.18 -0.82 -2.76
C ILE A 106 -9.91 -2.03 -2.16
N ILE A 107 -9.22 -2.82 -1.34
CA ILE A 107 -9.81 -4.01 -0.74
C ILE A 107 -10.94 -3.64 0.20
N ASP A 108 -10.71 -2.72 1.12
CA ASP A 108 -11.69 -2.36 2.15
C ASP A 108 -12.95 -1.69 1.55
N ASN A 109 -12.79 -0.85 0.51
CA ASN A 109 -13.88 -0.02 -0.01
C ASN A 109 -14.56 -0.57 -1.27
N TYR A 110 -13.90 -1.51 -1.97
CA TYR A 110 -14.40 -2.01 -3.25
C TYR A 110 -14.50 -3.54 -3.32
N VAL A 111 -13.50 -4.27 -2.82
CA VAL A 111 -13.52 -5.74 -2.86
C VAL A 111 -14.45 -6.29 -1.79
N ILE A 112 -14.25 -5.91 -0.53
CA ILE A 112 -15.05 -6.39 0.60
C ILE A 112 -16.44 -5.76 0.58
N ALA A 113 -16.52 -4.45 0.34
CA ALA A 113 -17.78 -3.71 0.35
C ALA A 113 -18.76 -4.13 -0.76
N ASP A 114 -18.23 -4.49 -1.93
CA ASP A 114 -19.02 -4.90 -3.10
C ASP A 114 -19.00 -6.42 -3.32
N GLU A 115 -18.46 -7.21 -2.38
CA GLU A 115 -18.42 -8.69 -2.41
C GLU A 115 -17.79 -9.27 -3.70
N ILE A 116 -16.74 -8.63 -4.22
CA ILE A 116 -16.08 -9.07 -5.46
C ILE A 116 -15.27 -10.35 -5.20
N CYS A 117 -15.56 -11.42 -5.93
CA CYS A 117 -14.72 -12.61 -5.99
C CYS A 117 -13.50 -12.34 -6.90
N LEU A 118 -12.31 -12.22 -6.31
CA LEU A 118 -11.06 -12.05 -7.04
C LEU A 118 -10.57 -13.38 -7.65
N ASP A 119 -9.61 -13.29 -8.58
CA ASP A 119 -8.87 -14.47 -9.04
C ASP A 119 -8.12 -15.13 -7.87
N GLU A 120 -8.17 -16.47 -7.78
CA GLU A 120 -7.63 -17.25 -6.64
C GLU A 120 -6.15 -16.92 -6.33
N LYS A 121 -5.33 -16.70 -7.36
CA LYS A 121 -3.90 -16.36 -7.17
C LYS A 121 -3.73 -14.96 -6.61
N LEU A 122 -4.54 -14.04 -7.08
CA LEU A 122 -4.53 -12.65 -6.60
C LEU A 122 -5.07 -12.60 -5.18
N GLU A 123 -6.18 -13.27 -4.89
CA GLU A 123 -6.77 -13.38 -3.57
C GLU A 123 -5.78 -13.93 -2.54
N THR A 124 -5.17 -15.08 -2.80
CA THR A 124 -4.16 -15.68 -1.90
C THR A 124 -2.97 -14.75 -1.64
N ALA A 125 -2.48 -14.08 -2.67
CA ALA A 125 -1.35 -13.15 -2.53
C ALA A 125 -1.71 -11.90 -1.75
N LEU A 126 -2.94 -11.40 -1.91
CA LEU A 126 -3.46 -10.22 -1.22
C LEU A 126 -3.83 -10.53 0.22
N GLU A 127 -4.45 -11.67 0.51
CA GLU A 127 -4.76 -12.12 1.87
C GLU A 127 -3.50 -12.22 2.73
N ARG A 128 -2.43 -12.84 2.20
CA ARG A 128 -1.13 -12.88 2.90
C ARG A 128 -0.62 -11.49 3.23
N ARG A 129 -0.71 -10.55 2.28
CA ARG A 129 -0.21 -9.18 2.45
C ARG A 129 -1.09 -8.37 3.40
N ILE A 130 -2.41 -8.50 3.30
CA ILE A 130 -3.37 -7.87 4.22
C ILE A 130 -3.15 -8.37 5.65
N ASN A 131 -3.05 -9.69 5.82
CA ASN A 131 -2.82 -10.29 7.12
C ASN A 131 -1.47 -9.85 7.71
N GLN A 132 -0.41 -9.82 6.92
CA GLN A 132 0.89 -9.27 7.34
C GLN A 132 0.78 -7.79 7.75
N ASN A 133 0.14 -6.95 6.93
CA ASN A 133 -0.01 -5.53 7.24
C ASN A 133 -0.91 -5.26 8.45
N LYS A 134 -1.95 -6.06 8.67
CA LYS A 134 -2.81 -5.94 9.85
C LYS A 134 -2.04 -6.27 11.14
N LEU A 135 -1.21 -7.31 11.12
CA LEU A 135 -0.46 -7.78 12.29
C LEU A 135 0.61 -6.79 12.78
N PHE A 136 1.07 -5.87 11.91
CA PHE A 136 2.14 -4.91 12.23
C PHE A 136 1.66 -3.45 12.31
N LYS A 137 0.34 -3.20 12.31
CA LYS A 137 -0.17 -1.84 12.56
C LYS A 137 -0.13 -1.50 14.06
N PRO A 138 0.16 -0.25 14.43
CA PRO A 138 0.06 0.19 15.83
C PRO A 138 -1.33 -0.14 16.41
N GLY A 139 -1.32 -0.70 17.63
CA GLY A 139 -2.54 -1.12 18.33
C GLY A 139 -2.95 -2.57 18.10
N PHE A 140 -2.25 -3.34 17.25
CA PHE A 140 -2.49 -4.77 17.10
C PHE A 140 -1.60 -5.60 18.02
N ILE A 141 -2.14 -6.73 18.48
CA ILE A 141 -1.38 -7.71 19.25
C ILE A 141 -0.55 -8.53 18.27
N VAL A 142 0.77 -8.43 18.41
CA VAL A 142 1.72 -9.22 17.60
C VAL A 142 1.57 -10.70 17.95
N PRO A 143 1.58 -11.62 16.96
CA PRO A 143 1.61 -13.05 17.22
C PRO A 143 2.78 -13.43 18.13
N ASP A 144 2.57 -14.40 19.02
CA ASP A 144 3.64 -14.85 19.88
C ASP A 144 4.79 -15.46 19.09
N ILE A 145 6.01 -15.08 19.44
CA ILE A 145 7.23 -15.58 18.82
C ILE A 145 7.91 -16.49 19.85
N GLU A 146 8.17 -17.72 19.44
CA GLU A 146 8.89 -18.70 20.25
C GLU A 146 10.22 -19.04 19.56
N MET A 147 11.34 -18.89 20.27
CA MET A 147 12.66 -19.22 19.75
C MET A 147 13.57 -19.76 20.85
N LYS A 148 14.63 -20.45 20.45
CA LYS A 148 15.67 -20.88 21.38
C LYS A 148 16.73 -19.80 21.53
N ASP A 149 17.09 -19.49 22.76
CA ASP A 149 18.25 -18.64 23.04
C ASP A 149 19.59 -19.37 22.82
N SER A 150 20.70 -18.66 23.04
CA SER A 150 22.05 -19.24 22.92
C SER A 150 22.35 -20.39 23.90
N SER A 151 21.56 -20.52 24.94
CA SER A 151 21.65 -21.66 25.91
C SER A 151 20.80 -22.86 25.49
N GLY A 152 19.94 -22.72 24.46
CA GLY A 152 18.97 -23.71 24.03
C GLY A 152 17.64 -23.65 24.78
N SER A 153 17.45 -22.67 25.67
CA SER A 153 16.20 -22.46 26.40
C SER A 153 15.17 -21.76 25.53
N ILE A 154 13.90 -22.15 25.66
CA ILE A 154 12.81 -21.57 24.91
C ILE A 154 12.44 -20.21 25.50
N VAL A 155 12.51 -19.17 24.67
CA VAL A 155 12.05 -17.83 24.99
C VAL A 155 10.80 -17.53 24.18
N LYS A 156 9.75 -17.01 24.83
CA LYS A 156 8.49 -16.58 24.21
C LYS A 156 8.34 -15.08 24.38
N LEU A 157 7.89 -14.40 23.32
CA LEU A 157 7.62 -12.97 23.38
C LEU A 157 6.59 -12.63 24.46
N SER A 158 5.55 -13.46 24.60
CA SER A 158 4.50 -13.30 25.62
C SER A 158 5.00 -13.39 27.06
N ASN A 159 6.16 -14.00 27.31
CA ASN A 159 6.75 -14.14 28.63
C ASN A 159 7.69 -12.98 29.00
N ILE A 160 7.93 -12.05 28.09
CA ILE A 160 8.79 -10.89 28.33
C ILE A 160 8.00 -9.87 29.15
N ASN A 161 8.47 -9.59 30.37
CA ASN A 161 7.84 -8.61 31.24
C ASN A 161 8.53 -7.25 31.11
N ALA A 162 8.16 -6.49 30.09
CA ALA A 162 8.65 -5.13 29.82
C ALA A 162 7.53 -4.23 29.31
N GLU A 163 7.63 -2.92 29.54
CA GLU A 163 6.68 -1.95 28.97
C GLU A 163 6.88 -1.83 27.46
N ASN A 164 8.12 -1.96 26.98
CA ASN A 164 8.48 -1.93 25.58
C ASN A 164 9.47 -3.03 25.26
N THR A 165 9.21 -3.77 24.18
CA THR A 165 10.12 -4.80 23.67
C THR A 165 10.53 -4.48 22.25
N LEU A 166 11.83 -4.34 21.99
CA LEU A 166 12.40 -4.20 20.66
C LEU A 166 12.73 -5.58 20.10
N ILE A 167 12.07 -5.95 19.02
CA ILE A 167 12.35 -7.20 18.30
C ILE A 167 13.26 -6.89 17.11
N ILE A 168 14.39 -7.58 16.99
CA ILE A 168 15.37 -7.38 15.94
C ILE A 168 15.51 -8.64 15.11
N PHE A 169 15.15 -8.55 13.85
CA PHE A 169 15.44 -9.59 12.88
C PHE A 169 16.77 -9.28 12.21
N TYR A 170 17.79 -10.10 12.44
CA TYR A 170 19.11 -9.88 11.90
C TYR A 170 19.70 -11.14 11.26
N ALA A 171 20.74 -10.96 10.46
CA ALA A 171 21.51 -12.04 9.89
C ALA A 171 23.01 -11.81 10.07
N SER A 172 23.77 -12.85 10.38
CA SER A 172 25.22 -12.78 10.63
C SER A 172 26.04 -12.29 9.44
N TRP A 173 25.51 -12.45 8.22
CA TRP A 173 26.11 -12.00 6.98
C TRP A 173 25.69 -10.58 6.54
N CYS A 174 24.75 -9.95 7.26
CA CYS A 174 24.25 -8.61 6.93
C CYS A 174 25.22 -7.52 7.47
N PRO A 175 25.87 -6.71 6.62
CA PRO A 175 26.79 -5.66 7.06
C PRO A 175 26.10 -4.62 7.95
N HIS A 176 24.91 -4.14 7.56
CA HIS A 176 24.15 -3.15 8.33
C HIS A 176 23.80 -3.64 9.74
N CYS A 177 23.50 -4.94 9.88
CA CYS A 177 23.23 -5.53 11.19
C CYS A 177 24.45 -5.50 12.08
N LYS A 178 25.66 -5.76 11.52
CA LYS A 178 26.91 -5.72 12.27
C LYS A 178 27.23 -4.33 12.82
N ASP A 179 26.88 -3.29 12.08
CA ASP A 179 27.10 -1.90 12.50
C ASP A 179 26.03 -1.44 13.52
N MET A 180 24.80 -1.89 13.37
CA MET A 180 23.67 -1.46 14.20
C MET A 180 23.60 -2.19 15.54
N LEU A 181 23.86 -3.48 15.58
CA LEU A 181 23.70 -4.30 16.80
C LEU A 181 24.54 -3.78 17.98
N PRO A 182 25.82 -3.37 17.84
CA PRO A 182 26.58 -2.80 18.93
C PRO A 182 25.97 -1.51 19.50
N GLN A 183 25.35 -0.69 18.66
CA GLN A 183 24.70 0.55 19.09
C GLN A 183 23.45 0.26 19.91
N ILE A 184 22.63 -0.70 19.46
CA ILE A 184 21.45 -1.14 20.20
C ILE A 184 21.85 -1.80 21.53
N TYR A 185 22.90 -2.62 21.54
CA TYR A 185 23.40 -3.22 22.76
C TYR A 185 23.87 -2.18 23.80
N ASN A 186 24.56 -1.12 23.34
CA ASN A 186 24.93 -0.01 24.19
C ASN A 186 23.71 0.75 24.73
N LEU A 187 22.71 0.97 23.89
CA LEU A 187 21.44 1.58 24.30
C LEU A 187 20.77 0.72 25.40
N TYR A 188 20.65 -0.58 25.17
CA TYR A 188 20.07 -1.52 26.11
C TYR A 188 20.79 -1.56 27.47
N LYS A 189 22.13 -1.57 27.44
CA LYS A 189 22.95 -1.53 28.67
C LYS A 189 22.74 -0.25 29.50
N ASN A 190 22.47 0.85 28.84
CA ASN A 190 22.29 2.16 29.49
C ASN A 190 20.86 2.35 30.02
N GLN A 191 19.91 1.49 29.66
CA GLN A 191 18.54 1.51 30.18
C GLN A 191 18.47 0.82 31.52
N LYS A 192 18.55 1.59 32.61
CA LYS A 192 18.55 1.03 34.00
C LYS A 192 17.19 0.59 34.52
N ASP A 193 16.09 0.98 33.86
CA ASP A 193 14.74 0.88 34.43
C ASP A 193 14.00 -0.40 34.11
N LYS A 194 14.59 -1.39 33.44
CA LYS A 194 13.96 -2.68 33.00
C LYS A 194 12.59 -2.56 32.33
N LYS A 195 12.25 -1.34 31.86
CA LYS A 195 11.02 -1.07 31.13
C LYS A 195 11.15 -1.36 29.63
N PHE A 196 12.35 -1.70 29.22
CA PHE A 196 12.75 -1.92 27.83
C PHE A 196 13.55 -3.23 27.73
N GLU A 197 13.07 -4.15 26.90
CA GLU A 197 13.77 -5.40 26.59
C GLU A 197 14.09 -5.49 25.09
N VAL A 198 15.12 -6.27 24.77
CA VAL A 198 15.56 -6.50 23.39
C VAL A 198 15.58 -8.00 23.12
N LEU A 199 14.85 -8.42 22.11
CA LEU A 199 14.82 -9.77 21.56
C LEU A 199 15.50 -9.76 20.19
N ALA A 200 16.62 -10.50 20.03
CA ALA A 200 17.41 -10.52 18.79
C ALA A 200 17.78 -11.96 18.40
#